data_70a552dd909d1379401ba37da209a890
#
_entry.id   70a552dd909d1379401ba37da209a890
#
_cell.length_a   1.000
_cell.length_b   1.000
_cell.length_c   1.000
_cell.angle_alpha   90.00
_cell.angle_beta   90.00
_cell.angle_gamma   90.00
#
_symmetry.space_group_name_H-M   'P 1'
#
loop_
_entity.id
_entity.type
_entity.pdbx_description
1 polymer ?
#
loop_
_entity_poly.entity_id
_entity_poly.type
_entity_poly.pdbx_seq_one_letter_code
_entity_poly.pdbx_strand_id
1 'polypeptide(L)'
;LAVTLPAGIPAGTSRYFMTLVRNGSQYPIGTVEFTVCDNPSVSMPRIIAHRGQHQDGVENSTENSIAALTNAQKLGIHGAEFDVWITDDDVPVINHNATVAGSDLRIEESAYAQIRDLTLANGEKLPTLDAYLEQGAKDASMKLICEIKTHSSAASNTRAVNAVVAAVKAKSMETRVDYIAF
;
A
#
# COMPACT_ATOMS: atom_id res chain seq x y z
N LEU A 1 -16.00 1.33 -0.14
CA LEU A 1 -17.35 1.88 0.04
C LEU A 1 -17.24 3.07 0.96
N ALA A 2 -17.45 4.29 0.48
CA ALA A 2 -17.55 5.46 1.34
C ALA A 2 -18.98 5.51 1.91
N VAL A 3 -19.11 5.57 3.24
CA VAL A 3 -20.39 5.78 3.89
C VAL A 3 -20.40 7.22 4.41
N THR A 4 -21.30 8.04 3.88
CA THR A 4 -21.50 9.38 4.40
C THR A 4 -22.48 9.29 5.56
N LEU A 5 -22.05 9.71 6.75
CA LEU A 5 -22.94 9.76 7.91
C LEU A 5 -23.86 10.98 7.81
N PRO A 6 -25.13 10.88 8.28
CA PRO A 6 -26.03 12.04 8.34
C PRO A 6 -25.44 13.16 9.19
N ALA A 7 -25.70 14.41 8.81
CA ALA A 7 -25.33 15.54 9.65
C ALA A 7 -26.15 15.54 10.95
N GLY A 8 -25.51 15.96 12.07
CA GLY A 8 -26.19 16.11 13.36
C GLY A 8 -26.30 14.83 14.20
N ILE A 9 -25.48 13.81 13.92
CA ILE A 9 -25.37 12.64 14.84
C ILE A 9 -24.78 13.14 16.16
N PRO A 10 -25.48 12.93 17.30
CA PRO A 10 -24.95 13.34 18.60
C PRO A 10 -23.71 12.53 19.00
N ALA A 11 -22.86 13.12 19.84
CA ALA A 11 -21.75 12.40 20.45
C ALA A 11 -22.24 11.18 21.23
N GLY A 12 -21.49 10.12 21.18
CA GLY A 12 -21.79 8.84 21.84
C GLY A 12 -21.69 7.66 20.91
N THR A 13 -21.91 6.48 21.46
CA THR A 13 -21.89 5.23 20.69
C THR A 13 -23.23 5.02 19.99
N SER A 14 -23.20 4.87 18.69
CA SER A 14 -24.37 4.62 17.86
C SER A 14 -24.24 3.35 17.06
N ARG A 15 -25.35 2.61 16.92
CA ARG A 15 -25.43 1.42 16.09
C ARG A 15 -26.25 1.74 14.85
N TYR A 16 -25.69 1.45 13.69
CA TYR A 16 -26.37 1.63 12.43
C TYR A 16 -26.47 0.32 11.68
N PHE A 17 -27.67 0.07 11.15
CA PHE A 17 -27.89 -1.07 10.28
C PHE A 17 -27.49 -0.68 8.85
N MET A 18 -26.49 -1.37 8.30
CA MET A 18 -26.05 -1.12 6.95
C MET A 18 -26.78 -2.01 5.96
N THR A 19 -27.32 -1.42 4.92
CA THR A 19 -28.00 -2.09 3.84
C THR A 19 -27.36 -1.67 2.51
N LEU A 20 -26.95 -2.63 1.70
CA LEU A 20 -26.56 -2.35 0.33
C LEU A 20 -27.82 -2.24 -0.52
N VAL A 21 -28.00 -1.14 -1.25
CA VAL A 21 -29.04 -0.98 -2.24
C VAL A 21 -28.45 -1.20 -3.64
N ARG A 22 -28.90 -2.23 -4.35
CA ARG A 22 -28.49 -2.52 -5.72
C ARG A 22 -29.71 -2.81 -6.57
N ASN A 23 -29.90 -2.05 -7.66
CA ASN A 23 -31.03 -2.20 -8.58
C ASN A 23 -32.41 -2.17 -7.87
N GLY A 24 -32.57 -1.29 -6.88
CA GLY A 24 -33.80 -1.16 -6.10
C GLY A 24 -34.03 -2.22 -5.03
N SER A 25 -33.19 -3.25 -4.96
CA SER A 25 -33.25 -4.27 -3.92
C SER A 25 -32.31 -3.95 -2.76
N GLN A 26 -32.76 -4.25 -1.54
CA GLN A 26 -31.99 -4.03 -0.31
C GLN A 26 -31.38 -5.34 0.18
N TYR A 27 -30.09 -5.31 0.47
CA TYR A 27 -29.32 -6.45 1.00
C TYR A 27 -28.76 -6.04 2.36
N PRO A 28 -29.19 -6.64 3.48
CA PRO A 28 -28.64 -6.33 4.79
C PRO A 28 -27.18 -6.77 4.86
N ILE A 29 -26.27 -5.85 5.20
CA ILE A 29 -24.83 -6.14 5.36
C ILE A 29 -24.52 -6.44 6.83
N GLY A 30 -25.25 -5.87 7.77
CA GLY A 30 -25.05 -6.05 9.21
C GLY A 30 -25.12 -4.74 10.00
N THR A 31 -24.81 -4.84 11.28
CA THR A 31 -24.79 -3.70 12.19
C THR A 31 -23.37 -3.19 12.33
N VAL A 32 -23.16 -1.90 12.14
CA VAL A 32 -21.90 -1.22 12.45
C VAL A 32 -22.10 -0.37 13.69
N GLU A 33 -21.24 -0.56 14.67
CA GLU A 33 -21.16 0.29 15.85
C GLU A 33 -20.00 1.28 15.67
N PHE A 34 -20.26 2.55 15.88
CA PHE A 34 -19.23 3.57 15.91
C PHE A 34 -19.53 4.61 16.99
N THR A 35 -18.50 5.23 17.50
CA THR A 35 -18.60 6.29 18.48
C THR A 35 -18.32 7.62 17.84
N VAL A 36 -19.24 8.56 17.95
CA VAL A 36 -19.03 9.96 17.57
C VAL A 36 -18.44 10.70 18.78
N CYS A 37 -17.25 11.24 18.60
CA CYS A 37 -16.56 12.00 19.65
C CYS A 37 -16.62 13.50 19.32
N ASP A 38 -17.14 14.30 20.23
CA ASP A 38 -17.09 15.77 20.14
C ASP A 38 -15.71 16.35 20.52
N ASN A 39 -14.77 15.48 20.89
CA ASN A 39 -13.46 15.92 21.33
C ASN A 39 -12.51 16.11 20.14
N PRO A 40 -12.17 17.36 19.77
CA PRO A 40 -11.22 17.62 18.67
C PRO A 40 -9.79 17.11 18.96
N SER A 41 -9.52 16.66 20.20
CA SER A 41 -8.24 16.07 20.58
C SER A 41 -8.15 14.56 20.28
N VAL A 42 -9.23 13.89 19.90
CA VAL A 42 -9.19 12.49 19.46
C VAL A 42 -8.75 12.49 18.01
N SER A 43 -7.50 12.16 17.75
CA SER A 43 -7.02 11.97 16.38
C SER A 43 -7.81 10.81 15.75
N MET A 44 -8.41 11.07 14.60
CA MET A 44 -9.04 10.02 13.81
C MET A 44 -8.02 8.90 13.54
N PRO A 45 -8.43 7.62 13.61
CA PRO A 45 -7.52 6.54 13.28
C PRO A 45 -6.98 6.73 11.87
N ARG A 46 -5.68 6.57 11.71
CA ARG A 46 -5.03 6.67 10.41
C ARG A 46 -5.18 5.34 9.69
N ILE A 47 -5.82 5.37 8.54
CA ILE A 47 -6.03 4.19 7.70
C ILE A 47 -4.85 4.08 6.74
N ILE A 48 -4.24 2.90 6.71
CA ILE A 48 -3.15 2.56 5.79
C ILE A 48 -3.59 1.35 4.96
N ALA A 49 -3.48 1.46 3.64
CA ALA A 49 -3.74 0.34 2.74
C ALA A 49 -2.53 -0.60 2.73
N HIS A 50 -2.66 -1.78 3.34
CA HIS A 50 -1.65 -2.82 3.35
C HIS A 50 -1.41 -3.35 1.92
N ARG A 51 -0.18 -3.19 1.41
CA ARG A 51 0.24 -3.49 0.02
C ARG A 51 -0.58 -2.75 -1.03
N GLY A 52 -1.07 -1.53 -0.68
CA GLY A 52 -2.00 -0.77 -1.49
C GLY A 52 -3.44 -1.30 -1.42
N GLN A 53 -4.35 -0.68 -2.19
CA GLN A 53 -5.75 -1.10 -2.27
C GLN A 53 -5.91 -2.14 -3.40
N HIS A 54 -5.92 -3.42 -3.03
CA HIS A 54 -5.88 -4.55 -3.99
C HIS A 54 -6.92 -5.65 -3.76
N GLN A 55 -7.80 -5.52 -2.75
CA GLN A 55 -8.74 -6.58 -2.36
C GLN A 55 -9.91 -6.73 -3.34
N ASP A 56 -10.65 -7.84 -3.19
CA ASP A 56 -11.77 -8.25 -4.05
C ASP A 56 -12.73 -7.10 -4.39
N GLY A 57 -13.05 -6.99 -5.68
CA GLY A 57 -13.93 -5.95 -6.22
C GLY A 57 -13.22 -4.67 -6.66
N VAL A 58 -11.90 -4.58 -6.54
CA VAL A 58 -11.09 -3.49 -7.10
C VAL A 58 -10.53 -3.95 -8.45
N GLU A 59 -10.99 -3.33 -9.53
CA GLU A 59 -10.57 -3.71 -10.88
C GLU A 59 -9.05 -3.53 -11.09
N ASN A 60 -8.47 -4.51 -11.80
CA ASN A 60 -7.08 -4.50 -12.28
C ASN A 60 -6.02 -4.25 -11.19
N SER A 61 -6.28 -4.66 -9.96
CA SER A 61 -5.36 -4.42 -8.84
C SER A 61 -4.89 -5.75 -8.23
N THR A 62 -3.58 -5.83 -7.98
CA THR A 62 -2.96 -6.87 -7.16
C THR A 62 -2.07 -6.20 -6.13
N GLU A 63 -1.74 -6.90 -5.04
CA GLU A 63 -0.86 -6.37 -4.01
C GLU A 63 0.46 -5.83 -4.60
N ASN A 64 1.00 -4.78 -4.01
CA ASN A 64 2.30 -4.22 -4.42
C ASN A 64 2.38 -3.74 -5.88
N SER A 65 1.23 -3.49 -6.54
CA SER A 65 1.18 -2.94 -7.90
C SER A 65 1.05 -1.41 -7.91
N ILE A 66 1.38 -0.79 -9.03
CA ILE A 66 1.14 0.64 -9.26
C ILE A 66 -0.37 0.95 -9.22
N ALA A 67 -1.21 0.02 -9.73
CA ALA A 67 -2.66 0.15 -9.66
C ALA A 67 -3.16 0.14 -8.21
N ALA A 68 -2.62 -0.74 -7.34
CA ALA A 68 -2.99 -0.79 -5.93
C ALA A 68 -2.67 0.52 -5.18
N LEU A 69 -1.50 1.12 -5.45
CA LEU A 69 -1.15 2.43 -4.93
C LEU A 69 -2.09 3.52 -5.46
N THR A 70 -2.36 3.52 -6.77
CA THR A 70 -3.28 4.46 -7.41
C THR A 70 -4.69 4.39 -6.81
N ASN A 71 -5.17 3.18 -6.53
CA ASN A 71 -6.47 2.97 -5.91
C ASN A 71 -6.49 3.44 -4.44
N ALA A 72 -5.41 3.22 -3.69
CA ALA A 72 -5.27 3.77 -2.33
C ALA A 72 -5.31 5.31 -2.34
N GLN A 73 -4.64 5.95 -3.30
CA GLN A 73 -4.67 7.41 -3.48
C GLN A 73 -6.10 7.94 -3.73
N LYS A 74 -6.88 7.25 -4.58
CA LYS A 74 -8.28 7.63 -4.85
C LYS A 74 -9.19 7.56 -3.61
N LEU A 75 -8.83 6.75 -2.60
CA LEU A 75 -9.58 6.67 -1.35
C LEU A 75 -9.31 7.86 -0.41
N GLY A 76 -8.26 8.65 -0.63
CA GLY A 76 -7.88 9.78 0.24
C GLY A 76 -7.53 9.36 1.67
N ILE A 77 -7.02 8.14 1.87
CA ILE A 77 -6.61 7.60 3.17
C ILE A 77 -5.22 8.09 3.56
N HIS A 78 -4.83 7.87 4.82
CA HIS A 78 -3.57 8.38 5.38
C HIS A 78 -2.33 7.88 4.63
N GLY A 79 -2.29 6.61 4.24
CA GLY A 79 -1.10 6.05 3.63
C GLY A 79 -1.34 4.73 2.90
N ALA A 80 -0.33 4.32 2.14
CA ALA A 80 -0.22 3.00 1.54
C ALA A 80 1.10 2.36 1.97
N GLU A 81 1.02 1.13 2.45
CA GLU A 81 2.17 0.32 2.79
C GLU A 81 2.56 -0.52 1.57
N PHE A 82 3.85 -0.85 1.44
CA PHE A 82 4.41 -1.65 0.37
C PHE A 82 5.74 -2.28 0.77
N ASP A 83 6.09 -3.40 0.13
CA ASP A 83 7.24 -4.24 0.46
C ASP A 83 8.37 -4.05 -0.54
N VAL A 84 9.62 -3.91 -0.06
CA VAL A 84 10.80 -3.71 -0.91
C VAL A 84 11.82 -4.82 -0.71
N TRP A 85 12.23 -5.44 -1.81
CA TRP A 85 13.41 -6.29 -1.93
C TRP A 85 14.50 -5.57 -2.74
N ILE A 86 15.77 -5.97 -2.54
CA ILE A 86 16.86 -5.55 -3.41
C ILE A 86 17.33 -6.72 -4.29
N THR A 87 17.62 -6.44 -5.55
CA THR A 87 18.22 -7.41 -6.46
C THR A 87 19.73 -7.59 -6.20
N ASP A 88 20.35 -8.57 -6.83
CA ASP A 88 21.81 -8.78 -6.71
C ASP A 88 22.63 -7.60 -7.23
N ASP A 89 22.09 -6.87 -8.22
CA ASP A 89 22.67 -5.66 -8.81
C ASP A 89 22.12 -4.34 -8.24
N ASP A 90 21.68 -4.37 -6.97
CA ASP A 90 21.27 -3.20 -6.17
C ASP A 90 20.04 -2.41 -6.66
N VAL A 91 19.14 -3.03 -7.43
CA VAL A 91 17.89 -2.39 -7.85
C VAL A 91 16.77 -2.70 -6.86
N PRO A 92 16.18 -1.73 -6.16
CA PRO A 92 15.04 -1.96 -5.29
C PRO A 92 13.77 -2.22 -6.12
N VAL A 93 13.06 -3.32 -5.82
CA VAL A 93 11.81 -3.73 -6.48
C VAL A 93 10.71 -3.97 -5.45
N ILE A 94 9.44 -3.83 -5.89
CA ILE A 94 8.28 -3.92 -5.01
C ILE A 94 7.66 -5.30 -5.12
N ASN A 95 7.75 -6.09 -4.05
CA ASN A 95 7.16 -7.43 -3.97
C ASN A 95 7.11 -7.91 -2.50
N HIS A 96 6.07 -8.65 -2.11
CA HIS A 96 6.01 -9.18 -0.75
C HIS A 96 6.93 -10.38 -0.53
N ASN A 97 6.88 -11.36 -1.43
CA ASN A 97 7.64 -12.61 -1.29
C ASN A 97 9.07 -12.45 -1.82
N ALA A 98 9.97 -13.32 -1.37
CA ALA A 98 11.33 -13.36 -1.89
C ALA A 98 11.42 -13.78 -3.36
N THR A 99 10.34 -14.35 -3.92
CA THR A 99 10.19 -14.72 -5.34
C THR A 99 8.99 -14.00 -5.94
N VAL A 100 9.05 -13.66 -7.21
CA VAL A 100 7.89 -13.11 -7.95
C VAL A 100 6.93 -14.24 -8.31
N ALA A 101 5.62 -13.99 -8.19
CA ALA A 101 4.60 -14.98 -8.53
C ALA A 101 4.79 -15.53 -9.96
N GLY A 102 4.70 -16.86 -10.12
CA GLY A 102 4.92 -17.53 -11.40
C GLY A 102 6.39 -17.74 -11.78
N SER A 103 7.34 -17.46 -10.88
CA SER A 103 8.77 -17.66 -11.07
C SER A 103 9.40 -18.27 -9.82
N ASP A 104 10.43 -19.11 -10.00
CA ASP A 104 11.26 -19.63 -8.92
C ASP A 104 12.49 -18.75 -8.64
N LEU A 105 12.66 -17.65 -9.38
CA LEU A 105 13.78 -16.73 -9.22
C LEU A 105 13.65 -15.96 -7.91
N ARG A 106 14.66 -16.04 -7.06
CA ARG A 106 14.75 -15.22 -5.85
C ARG A 106 15.27 -13.83 -6.22
N ILE A 107 14.56 -12.81 -5.74
CA ILE A 107 14.86 -11.42 -6.08
C ILE A 107 16.28 -11.05 -5.66
N GLU A 108 16.67 -11.36 -4.42
CA GLU A 108 18.00 -11.01 -3.90
C GLU A 108 19.18 -11.75 -4.56
N GLU A 109 18.90 -12.82 -5.30
CA GLU A 109 19.89 -13.64 -6.02
C GLU A 109 19.86 -13.41 -7.53
N SER A 110 19.00 -12.52 -8.02
CA SER A 110 18.79 -12.24 -9.44
C SER A 110 19.19 -10.82 -9.77
N ALA A 111 19.85 -10.61 -10.91
CA ALA A 111 19.99 -9.28 -11.48
C ALA A 111 18.62 -8.77 -11.95
N TYR A 112 18.37 -7.46 -11.86
CA TYR A 112 17.09 -6.87 -12.28
C TYR A 112 16.70 -7.23 -13.72
N ALA A 113 17.68 -7.32 -14.63
CA ALA A 113 17.43 -7.71 -16.02
C ALA A 113 16.77 -9.09 -16.18
N GLN A 114 16.92 -9.99 -15.20
CA GLN A 114 16.34 -11.34 -15.24
C GLN A 114 14.87 -11.36 -14.77
N ILE A 115 14.47 -10.39 -13.94
CA ILE A 115 13.14 -10.38 -13.30
C ILE A 115 12.23 -9.23 -13.76
N ARG A 116 12.76 -8.19 -14.40
CA ARG A 116 12.02 -6.98 -14.79
C ARG A 116 10.82 -7.22 -15.71
N ASP A 117 10.82 -8.32 -16.45
CA ASP A 117 9.75 -8.66 -17.39
C ASP A 117 8.73 -9.65 -16.79
N LEU A 118 8.94 -10.09 -15.54
CA LEU A 118 7.95 -10.85 -14.79
C LEU A 118 6.73 -9.98 -14.50
N THR A 119 5.55 -10.59 -14.56
CA THR A 119 4.29 -9.88 -14.40
C THR A 119 3.58 -10.28 -13.11
N LEU A 120 2.96 -9.30 -12.51
CA LEU A 120 2.02 -9.49 -11.40
C LEU A 120 0.69 -10.07 -11.90
N ALA A 121 -0.17 -10.51 -10.99
CA ALA A 121 -1.45 -11.14 -11.35
C ALA A 121 -2.38 -10.23 -12.18
N ASN A 122 -2.25 -8.91 -12.06
CA ASN A 122 -3.00 -7.92 -12.86
C ASN A 122 -2.34 -7.60 -14.22
N GLY A 123 -1.24 -8.27 -14.58
CA GLY A 123 -0.52 -8.05 -15.85
C GLY A 123 0.49 -6.89 -15.83
N GLU A 124 0.58 -6.13 -14.75
CA GLU A 124 1.66 -5.15 -14.60
C GLU A 124 3.02 -5.86 -14.46
N LYS A 125 4.08 -5.23 -14.96
CA LYS A 125 5.44 -5.69 -14.68
C LYS A 125 5.79 -5.45 -13.22
N LEU A 126 6.75 -6.23 -12.70
CA LEU A 126 7.29 -6.03 -11.36
C LEU A 126 7.77 -4.58 -11.20
N PRO A 127 7.17 -3.78 -10.29
CA PRO A 127 7.52 -2.38 -10.15
C PRO A 127 8.91 -2.22 -9.49
N THR A 128 9.67 -1.24 -9.95
CA THR A 128 10.81 -0.73 -9.18
C THR A 128 10.34 0.24 -8.11
N LEU A 129 11.15 0.43 -7.07
CA LEU A 129 10.89 1.47 -6.07
C LEU A 129 10.82 2.85 -6.70
N ASP A 130 11.65 3.13 -7.71
CA ASP A 130 11.64 4.42 -8.43
C ASP A 130 10.28 4.70 -9.08
N ALA A 131 9.73 3.74 -9.81
CA ALA A 131 8.40 3.86 -10.42
C ALA A 131 7.28 3.98 -9.37
N TYR A 132 7.40 3.27 -8.25
CA TYR A 132 6.44 3.33 -7.15
C TYR A 132 6.45 4.70 -6.46
N LEU A 133 7.64 5.26 -6.21
CA LEU A 133 7.79 6.62 -5.67
C LEU A 133 7.27 7.68 -6.64
N GLU A 134 7.49 7.52 -7.96
CA GLU A 134 6.90 8.42 -8.97
C GLU A 134 5.38 8.42 -8.94
N GLN A 135 4.76 7.25 -8.79
CA GLN A 135 3.31 7.19 -8.59
C GLN A 135 2.92 7.82 -7.26
N GLY A 136 3.64 7.53 -6.19
CA GLY A 136 3.41 8.10 -4.86
C GLY A 136 3.49 9.62 -4.84
N ALA A 137 4.37 10.21 -5.64
CA ALA A 137 4.53 11.67 -5.75
C ALA A 137 3.28 12.40 -6.28
N LYS A 138 2.38 11.70 -6.98
CA LYS A 138 1.16 12.29 -7.56
C LYS A 138 0.12 12.69 -6.50
N ASP A 139 0.21 12.16 -5.28
CA ASP A 139 -0.62 12.59 -4.15
C ASP A 139 0.28 13.00 -2.98
N ALA A 140 0.47 14.32 -2.81
CA ALA A 140 1.33 14.87 -1.77
C ALA A 140 0.79 14.69 -0.34
N SER A 141 -0.49 14.37 -0.17
CA SER A 141 -1.13 14.19 1.13
C SER A 141 -0.95 12.79 1.71
N MET A 142 -0.68 11.79 0.85
CA MET A 142 -0.55 10.39 1.25
C MET A 142 0.86 10.08 1.76
N LYS A 143 0.95 9.39 2.89
CA LYS A 143 2.18 8.76 3.38
C LYS A 143 2.45 7.45 2.63
N LEU A 144 3.71 7.16 2.43
CA LEU A 144 4.20 5.88 1.93
C LEU A 144 4.90 5.14 3.06
N ILE A 145 4.44 3.94 3.37
CA ILE A 145 5.00 3.11 4.45
C ILE A 145 5.79 1.98 3.80
N CYS A 146 7.11 2.11 3.81
CA CYS A 146 8.03 1.20 3.14
C CYS A 146 8.49 0.09 4.09
N GLU A 147 8.07 -1.15 3.86
CA GLU A 147 8.67 -2.31 4.51
C GLU A 147 9.92 -2.73 3.75
N ILE A 148 11.08 -2.61 4.40
CA ILE A 148 12.33 -3.18 3.86
C ILE A 148 12.42 -4.62 4.33
N LYS A 149 12.27 -5.57 3.40
CA LYS A 149 12.25 -7.01 3.70
C LYS A 149 13.60 -7.49 4.24
N THR A 150 13.56 -8.46 5.13
CA THR A 150 14.76 -9.09 5.66
C THR A 150 15.40 -9.98 4.59
N HIS A 151 16.65 -9.68 4.24
CA HIS A 151 17.47 -10.43 3.30
C HIS A 151 18.29 -11.53 3.98
N SER A 152 18.91 -12.40 3.20
CA SER A 152 19.66 -13.57 3.67
C SER A 152 20.91 -13.24 4.49
N SER A 153 21.44 -12.03 4.40
CA SER A 153 22.64 -11.60 5.10
C SER A 153 22.57 -10.16 5.62
N ALA A 154 23.34 -9.84 6.66
CA ALA A 154 23.49 -8.48 7.17
C ALA A 154 24.06 -7.52 6.09
N ALA A 155 24.91 -8.00 5.20
CA ALA A 155 25.43 -7.21 4.09
C ALA A 155 24.33 -6.87 3.11
N SER A 156 23.48 -7.82 2.72
CA SER A 156 22.33 -7.59 1.84
C SER A 156 21.29 -6.66 2.48
N ASN A 157 21.02 -6.81 3.78
CA ASN A 157 20.17 -5.87 4.53
C ASN A 157 20.71 -4.44 4.46
N THR A 158 22.02 -4.25 4.66
CA THR A 158 22.65 -2.93 4.58
C THR A 158 22.56 -2.35 3.16
N ARG A 159 22.77 -3.15 2.13
CA ARG A 159 22.61 -2.73 0.72
C ARG A 159 21.18 -2.29 0.46
N ALA A 160 20.18 -3.06 0.90
CA ALA A 160 18.76 -2.75 0.75
C ALA A 160 18.40 -1.41 1.40
N VAL A 161 18.78 -1.20 2.65
CA VAL A 161 18.54 0.06 3.37
C VAL A 161 19.18 1.24 2.63
N ASN A 162 20.46 1.11 2.22
CA ASN A 162 21.15 2.18 1.52
C ASN A 162 20.49 2.52 0.17
N ALA A 163 20.11 1.52 -0.62
CA ALA A 163 19.47 1.71 -1.91
C ALA A 163 18.08 2.37 -1.77
N VAL A 164 17.27 1.90 -0.81
CA VAL A 164 15.95 2.47 -0.53
C VAL A 164 16.06 3.92 -0.08
N VAL A 165 16.93 4.21 0.88
CA VAL A 165 17.14 5.59 1.38
C VAL A 165 17.66 6.51 0.27
N ALA A 166 18.57 6.02 -0.58
CA ALA A 166 19.07 6.80 -1.71
C ALA A 166 17.96 7.12 -2.72
N ALA A 167 17.10 6.13 -3.07
CA ALA A 167 15.97 6.34 -3.98
C ALA A 167 14.97 7.37 -3.42
N VAL A 168 14.62 7.28 -2.14
CA VAL A 168 13.71 8.22 -1.48
C VAL A 168 14.28 9.64 -1.47
N LYS A 169 15.57 9.80 -1.18
CA LYS A 169 16.28 11.11 -1.23
C LYS A 169 16.33 11.68 -2.63
N ALA A 170 16.60 10.85 -3.64
CA ALA A 170 16.63 11.28 -5.04
C ALA A 170 15.30 11.87 -5.52
N LYS A 171 14.17 11.44 -4.93
CA LYS A 171 12.82 11.98 -5.19
C LYS A 171 12.39 13.08 -4.21
N SER A 172 13.26 13.49 -3.24
CA SER A 172 12.92 14.46 -2.18
C SER A 172 11.66 14.07 -1.38
N MET A 173 11.54 12.79 -1.07
CA MET A 173 10.36 12.22 -0.40
C MET A 173 10.61 11.81 1.07
N GLU A 174 11.71 12.24 1.70
CA GLU A 174 12.12 11.84 3.05
C GLU A 174 11.05 12.13 4.12
N THR A 175 10.30 13.21 3.97
CA THR A 175 9.23 13.57 4.90
C THR A 175 7.92 12.80 4.65
N ARG A 176 7.84 12.04 3.57
CA ARG A 176 6.63 11.34 3.13
C ARG A 176 6.73 9.82 3.26
N VAL A 177 7.95 9.29 3.34
CA VAL A 177 8.20 7.86 3.48
C VAL A 177 8.53 7.54 4.93
N ASP A 178 7.73 6.68 5.55
CA ASP A 178 8.00 6.09 6.84
C ASP A 178 8.50 4.64 6.61
N TYR A 179 9.42 4.16 7.45
CA TYR A 179 10.04 2.84 7.27
C TYR A 179 9.62 1.88 8.36
N ILE A 180 9.38 0.62 7.97
CA ILE A 180 9.21 -0.51 8.87
C ILE A 180 10.16 -1.64 8.46
N ALA A 181 10.61 -2.43 9.44
CA ALA A 181 11.42 -3.62 9.24
C ALA A 181 11.19 -4.59 10.39
N PHE A 182 11.34 -5.89 10.15
CA PHE A 182 11.16 -6.98 11.11
C PHE A 182 12.43 -7.83 11.25
#